data_c696d379009bcbd7a5b33ba918e66fb1
#
_entry.id   c696d379009bcbd7a5b33ba918e66fb1
#
_cell.length_a   1.000
_cell.length_b   1.000
_cell.length_c   1.000
_cell.angle_alpha   90.00
_cell.angle_beta   90.00
_cell.angle_gamma   90.00
#
_symmetry.space_group_name_H-M   'P 1'
#
loop_
_entity.id
_entity.type
_entity.pdbx_description
1 polymer ?
#
loop_
_entity_poly.entity_id
_entity_poly.type
_entity_poly.pdbx_seq_one_letter_code
_entity_poly.pdbx_strand_id
1 'polypeptide(L)'
;NDMGFLLHFLRKEDVFIDVGSNVGSYTILASAEIGAKTISIEPVPSTFNFLTNNISLNNISDLVDAHNIALGSRNGSIRFTIHQDTVNHVAINNEKDTIEVQVDTLDSVIRERNPCLIKIDVEGYESEVLKGADITLKNHSLMALIVELNGSGRRYGFNDNDIHQKLIENGFNPFKYDPFSRSLFSVEESHNQNIIYIRDVDFALQRVRAARKIKISN
;
A
#
# COMPACT_ATOMS: atom_id res chain seq x y z
N ASN A 1 11.59 5.35 -6.02
CA ASN A 1 11.01 5.31 -7.39
C ASN A 1 9.49 5.11 -7.35
N ASP A 2 8.98 4.38 -6.39
CA ASP A 2 7.56 4.07 -6.11
C ASP A 2 6.74 5.31 -5.72
N MET A 3 7.25 6.18 -4.84
CA MET A 3 6.63 7.48 -4.56
C MET A 3 6.53 8.35 -5.84
N GLY A 4 7.57 8.30 -6.69
CA GLY A 4 7.54 8.97 -7.98
C GLY A 4 6.49 8.38 -8.92
N PHE A 5 6.29 7.05 -8.89
CA PHE A 5 5.20 6.40 -9.61
C PHE A 5 3.85 6.88 -9.12
N LEU A 6 3.59 6.86 -7.80
CA LEU A 6 2.36 7.34 -7.21
C LEU A 6 2.03 8.77 -7.68
N LEU A 7 3.00 9.68 -7.56
CA LEU A 7 2.85 11.09 -7.93
C LEU A 7 2.55 11.30 -9.42
N HIS A 8 3.12 10.47 -10.30
CA HIS A 8 2.89 10.58 -11.73
C HIS A 8 1.66 9.80 -12.21
N PHE A 9 1.26 8.76 -11.47
CA PHE A 9 0.17 7.87 -11.85
C PHE A 9 -1.20 8.36 -11.38
N LEU A 10 -1.35 8.77 -10.10
CA LEU A 10 -2.63 9.18 -9.53
C LEU A 10 -3.16 10.47 -10.12
N ARG A 11 -4.49 10.61 -10.05
CA ARG A 11 -5.26 11.83 -10.37
C ARG A 11 -6.20 12.16 -9.22
N LYS A 12 -6.71 13.38 -9.21
CA LYS A 12 -7.62 13.88 -8.16
C LYS A 12 -8.90 13.04 -8.02
N GLU A 13 -9.35 12.43 -9.09
CA GLU A 13 -10.57 11.61 -9.14
C GLU A 13 -10.35 10.19 -8.62
N ASP A 14 -9.11 9.78 -8.46
CA ASP A 14 -8.77 8.42 -8.08
C ASP A 14 -8.95 8.19 -6.57
N VAL A 15 -9.09 6.91 -6.22
CA VAL A 15 -9.01 6.42 -4.85
C VAL A 15 -7.70 5.65 -4.68
N PHE A 16 -6.93 6.03 -3.69
CA PHE A 16 -5.69 5.36 -3.28
C PHE A 16 -5.92 4.62 -1.96
N ILE A 17 -5.33 3.45 -1.82
CA ILE A 17 -5.33 2.69 -0.56
C ILE A 17 -3.89 2.56 -0.08
N ASP A 18 -3.62 2.99 1.15
CA ASP A 18 -2.32 2.96 1.81
C ASP A 18 -2.36 1.96 2.98
N VAL A 19 -1.93 0.72 2.73
CA VAL A 19 -1.91 -0.36 3.72
C VAL A 19 -0.53 -0.42 4.36
N GLY A 20 -0.48 -0.25 5.69
CA GLY A 20 0.75 0.01 6.42
C GLY A 20 1.20 1.45 6.20
N SER A 21 0.27 2.40 6.44
CA SER A 21 0.51 3.82 6.14
C SER A 21 1.63 4.44 6.97
N ASN A 22 1.97 3.84 8.11
CA ASN A 22 2.93 4.36 9.07
C ASN A 22 2.59 5.81 9.43
N VAL A 23 3.51 6.74 9.34
CA VAL A 23 3.27 8.18 9.58
C VAL A 23 2.58 8.93 8.44
N GLY A 24 2.24 8.23 7.34
CA GLY A 24 1.42 8.76 6.24
C GLY A 24 2.19 9.36 5.06
N SER A 25 3.43 8.95 4.80
CA SER A 25 4.23 9.51 3.70
C SER A 25 3.54 9.39 2.34
N TYR A 26 3.01 8.22 2.00
CA TYR A 26 2.28 8.01 0.74
C TYR A 26 0.90 8.68 0.76
N THR A 27 0.21 8.61 1.88
CA THR A 27 -1.09 9.28 2.11
C THR A 27 -0.99 10.78 1.83
N ILE A 28 0.04 11.44 2.37
CA ILE A 28 0.27 12.89 2.17
C ILE A 28 0.54 13.18 0.69
N LEU A 29 1.42 12.41 0.04
CA LEU A 29 1.70 12.60 -1.38
C LEU A 29 0.45 12.42 -2.25
N ALA A 30 -0.38 11.42 -1.97
CA ALA A 30 -1.60 11.17 -2.70
C ALA A 30 -2.66 12.26 -2.48
N SER A 31 -2.89 12.66 -1.23
CA SER A 31 -4.00 13.55 -0.90
C SER A 31 -3.61 15.02 -0.92
N ALA A 32 -2.43 15.42 -0.39
CA ALA A 32 -2.04 16.83 -0.38
C ALA A 32 -1.48 17.30 -1.72
N GLU A 33 -0.65 16.48 -2.39
CA GLU A 33 -0.01 16.91 -3.65
C GLU A 33 -0.90 16.64 -4.87
N ILE A 34 -1.59 15.49 -4.92
CA ILE A 34 -2.42 15.09 -6.06
C ILE A 34 -3.89 15.48 -5.85
N GLY A 35 -4.38 15.45 -4.62
CA GLY A 35 -5.79 15.69 -4.27
C GLY A 35 -6.64 14.42 -4.38
N ALA A 36 -6.04 13.23 -4.45
CA ALA A 36 -6.75 11.96 -4.51
C ALA A 36 -7.38 11.63 -3.15
N LYS A 37 -8.50 10.92 -3.16
CA LYS A 37 -9.08 10.34 -1.95
C LYS A 37 -8.22 9.17 -1.49
N THR A 38 -7.92 9.08 -0.19
CA THR A 38 -7.09 8.01 0.35
C THR A 38 -7.80 7.28 1.47
N ILE A 39 -7.69 5.94 1.50
CA ILE A 39 -7.97 5.12 2.68
C ILE A 39 -6.62 4.72 3.25
N SER A 40 -6.35 5.10 4.49
CA SER A 40 -5.07 4.86 5.16
C SER A 40 -5.27 3.90 6.33
N ILE A 41 -4.47 2.83 6.38
CA ILE A 41 -4.61 1.77 7.37
C ILE A 41 -3.28 1.61 8.11
N GLU A 42 -3.31 1.83 9.43
CA GLU A 42 -2.15 1.71 10.32
C GLU A 42 -2.57 1.05 11.64
N PRO A 43 -2.03 -0.15 11.97
CA PRO A 43 -2.46 -0.91 13.14
C PRO A 43 -1.95 -0.35 14.49
N VAL A 44 -0.75 0.23 14.54
CA VAL A 44 -0.12 0.65 15.80
C VAL A 44 -0.68 1.99 16.26
N PRO A 45 -1.38 2.09 17.43
CA PRO A 45 -2.07 3.31 17.85
C PRO A 45 -1.17 4.54 17.99
N SER A 46 0.07 4.36 18.46
CA SER A 46 1.02 5.49 18.56
C SER A 46 1.40 6.03 17.18
N THR A 47 1.65 5.14 16.21
CA THR A 47 1.96 5.49 14.82
C THR A 47 0.75 6.09 14.12
N PHE A 48 -0.45 5.51 14.37
CA PHE A 48 -1.72 6.05 13.87
C PHE A 48 -1.98 7.49 14.35
N ASN A 49 -1.60 7.82 15.60
CA ASN A 49 -1.69 9.19 16.09
C ASN A 49 -0.76 10.14 15.31
N PHE A 50 0.44 9.71 14.92
CA PHE A 50 1.30 10.52 14.04
C PHE A 50 0.68 10.67 12.65
N LEU A 51 0.13 9.60 12.07
CA LEU A 51 -0.61 9.65 10.80
C LEU A 51 -1.73 10.70 10.84
N THR A 52 -2.61 10.64 11.84
CA THR A 52 -3.74 11.57 11.96
C THR A 52 -3.30 13.01 12.18
N ASN A 53 -2.23 13.23 12.95
CA ASN A 53 -1.63 14.56 13.12
C ASN A 53 -1.09 15.10 11.79
N ASN A 54 -0.38 14.27 11.01
CA ASN A 54 0.14 14.64 9.71
C ASN A 54 -0.99 14.95 8.70
N ILE A 55 -2.08 14.17 8.71
CA ILE A 55 -3.30 14.44 7.92
C ILE A 55 -3.85 15.84 8.26
N SER A 56 -3.98 16.13 9.55
CA SER A 56 -4.49 17.42 10.01
C SER A 56 -3.56 18.58 9.65
N LEU A 57 -2.25 18.44 9.86
CA LEU A 57 -1.25 19.46 9.53
C LEU A 57 -1.20 19.80 8.04
N ASN A 58 -1.50 18.84 7.18
CA ASN A 58 -1.56 19.04 5.73
C ASN A 58 -2.95 19.48 5.23
N ASN A 59 -3.93 19.66 6.10
CA ASN A 59 -5.32 20.06 5.77
C ASN A 59 -5.99 19.11 4.76
N ILE A 60 -5.77 17.79 4.90
CA ILE A 60 -6.32 16.76 4.02
C ILE A 60 -7.35 15.85 4.70
N SER A 61 -7.88 16.24 5.86
CA SER A 61 -8.84 15.43 6.63
C SER A 61 -10.10 15.07 5.83
N ASP A 62 -10.54 15.91 4.92
CA ASP A 62 -11.71 15.67 4.06
C ASP A 62 -11.42 14.67 2.92
N LEU A 63 -10.16 14.38 2.65
CA LEU A 63 -9.71 13.45 1.59
C LEU A 63 -9.28 12.09 2.12
N VAL A 64 -8.99 11.98 3.42
CA VAL A 64 -8.41 10.77 4.01
C VAL A 64 -9.37 10.11 4.99
N ASP A 65 -9.69 8.84 4.73
CA ASP A 65 -10.40 7.95 5.64
C ASP A 65 -9.36 7.04 6.33
N ALA A 66 -9.01 7.36 7.59
CA ALA A 66 -7.95 6.68 8.32
C ALA A 66 -8.51 5.65 9.30
N HIS A 67 -7.94 4.44 9.31
CA HIS A 67 -8.37 3.30 10.11
C HIS A 67 -7.22 2.78 10.99
N ASN A 68 -7.46 2.71 12.31
CA ASN A 68 -6.51 2.10 13.24
C ASN A 68 -6.80 0.60 13.40
N ILE A 69 -6.51 -0.18 12.39
CA ILE A 69 -6.69 -1.63 12.30
C ILE A 69 -5.53 -2.27 11.54
N ALA A 70 -5.36 -3.57 11.70
CA ALA A 70 -4.56 -4.39 10.79
C ALA A 70 -5.45 -4.97 9.67
N LEU A 71 -4.84 -5.39 8.57
CA LEU A 71 -5.51 -6.16 7.54
C LEU A 71 -5.02 -7.60 7.51
N GLY A 72 -5.93 -8.53 7.19
CA GLY A 72 -5.63 -9.94 7.08
C GLY A 72 -6.67 -10.69 6.24
N SER A 73 -6.59 -12.02 6.24
CA SER A 73 -7.47 -12.89 5.46
C SER A 73 -8.89 -13.00 6.02
N ARG A 74 -9.11 -12.59 7.28
CA ARG A 74 -10.42 -12.66 7.98
C ARG A 74 -10.47 -11.66 9.12
N ASN A 75 -11.68 -11.32 9.54
CA ASN A 75 -11.92 -10.46 10.70
C ASN A 75 -11.52 -11.17 12.01
N GLY A 76 -11.02 -10.40 12.96
CA GLY A 76 -10.61 -10.90 14.26
C GLY A 76 -9.72 -9.94 15.01
N SER A 77 -8.81 -10.48 15.81
CA SER A 77 -7.74 -9.71 16.46
C SER A 77 -6.40 -10.43 16.29
N ILE A 78 -5.31 -9.66 16.37
CA ILE A 78 -3.95 -10.17 16.22
C ILE A 78 -3.01 -9.38 17.14
N ARG A 79 -1.96 -10.03 17.61
CA ARG A 79 -0.93 -9.36 18.39
C ARG A 79 0.07 -8.70 17.46
N PHE A 80 0.40 -7.45 17.75
CA PHE A 80 1.35 -6.64 16.97
C PHE A 80 2.49 -6.18 17.89
N THR A 81 3.73 -6.18 17.38
CA THR A 81 4.86 -5.62 18.13
C THR A 81 4.74 -4.11 18.25
N ILE A 82 5.30 -3.56 19.33
CA ILE A 82 5.45 -2.11 19.54
C ILE A 82 6.89 -1.81 19.90
N HIS A 83 7.30 -0.56 19.74
CA HIS A 83 8.67 -0.09 20.04
C HIS A 83 9.75 -0.58 19.05
N GLN A 84 9.36 -1.08 17.87
CA GLN A 84 10.29 -1.42 16.78
C GLN A 84 10.28 -0.36 15.66
N ASP A 85 9.69 0.80 15.95
CA ASP A 85 9.62 1.93 15.03
C ASP A 85 8.94 1.58 13.70
N THR A 86 9.64 1.71 12.57
CA THR A 86 9.07 1.46 11.24
C THR A 86 8.91 -0.03 10.91
N VAL A 87 9.50 -0.93 11.68
CA VAL A 87 9.47 -2.39 11.45
C VAL A 87 8.55 -3.15 12.42
N ASN A 88 7.56 -2.46 13.02
CA ASN A 88 6.52 -3.13 13.79
C ASN A 88 5.75 -4.10 12.89
N HIS A 89 5.48 -5.31 13.42
CA HIS A 89 4.91 -6.40 12.63
C HIS A 89 3.99 -7.28 13.48
N VAL A 90 3.27 -8.19 12.84
CA VAL A 90 2.46 -9.21 13.51
C VAL A 90 3.38 -10.07 14.38
N ALA A 91 3.06 -10.14 15.67
CA ALA A 91 3.92 -10.81 16.63
C ALA A 91 3.95 -12.33 16.42
N ILE A 92 5.14 -12.91 16.50
CA ILE A 92 5.36 -14.36 16.44
C ILE A 92 5.76 -14.89 17.84
N ASN A 93 5.33 -16.11 18.15
CA ASN A 93 5.70 -16.83 19.38
C ASN A 93 5.57 -16.00 20.66
N ASN A 94 6.67 -15.88 21.41
CA ASN A 94 6.73 -15.22 22.73
C ASN A 94 7.32 -13.81 22.66
N GLU A 95 7.15 -13.10 21.53
CA GLU A 95 7.56 -11.71 21.46
C GLU A 95 6.89 -10.89 22.56
N LYS A 96 7.72 -10.10 23.26
CA LYS A 96 7.29 -9.19 24.31
C LYS A 96 6.96 -7.83 23.70
N ASP A 97 6.36 -6.97 24.51
CA ASP A 97 5.99 -5.61 24.07
C ASP A 97 5.07 -5.63 22.85
N THR A 98 3.94 -6.30 23.02
CA THR A 98 2.91 -6.43 22.00
C THR A 98 1.59 -5.85 22.46
N ILE A 99 0.80 -5.40 21.51
CA ILE A 99 -0.60 -4.98 21.68
C ILE A 99 -1.53 -5.88 20.89
N GLU A 100 -2.76 -5.99 21.29
CA GLU A 100 -3.81 -6.59 20.48
C GLU A 100 -4.46 -5.51 19.60
N VAL A 101 -4.54 -5.77 18.29
CA VAL A 101 -5.17 -4.88 17.32
C VAL A 101 -6.29 -5.61 16.58
N GLN A 102 -7.33 -4.88 16.22
CA GLN A 102 -8.41 -5.42 15.40
C GLN A 102 -7.93 -5.69 13.99
N VAL A 103 -8.43 -6.78 13.39
CA VAL A 103 -8.14 -7.17 12.01
C VAL A 103 -9.42 -7.14 11.21
N ASP A 104 -9.36 -6.59 10.03
CA ASP A 104 -10.42 -6.67 9.02
C ASP A 104 -9.84 -7.15 7.67
N THR A 105 -10.69 -7.42 6.71
CA THR A 105 -10.25 -7.74 5.34
C THR A 105 -10.21 -6.47 4.50
N LEU A 106 -9.32 -6.43 3.50
CA LEU A 106 -9.27 -5.29 2.58
C LEU A 106 -10.61 -5.09 1.87
N ASP A 107 -11.26 -6.19 1.46
CA ASP A 107 -12.57 -6.17 0.81
C ASP A 107 -13.65 -5.52 1.69
N SER A 108 -13.65 -5.79 3.01
CA SER A 108 -14.64 -5.17 3.92
C SER A 108 -14.36 -3.70 4.22
N VAL A 109 -13.10 -3.28 4.23
CA VAL A 109 -12.72 -1.86 4.42
C VAL A 109 -13.05 -1.03 3.17
N ILE A 110 -12.74 -1.54 1.99
CA ILE A 110 -12.98 -0.81 0.73
C ILE A 110 -14.48 -0.75 0.41
N ARG A 111 -15.22 -1.82 0.66
CA ARG A 111 -16.68 -1.92 0.33
C ARG A 111 -16.92 -1.63 -1.15
N GLU A 112 -17.76 -0.59 -1.43
CA GLU A 112 -18.15 -0.19 -2.78
C GLU A 112 -17.20 0.82 -3.44
N ARG A 113 -16.09 1.17 -2.78
CA ARG A 113 -15.11 2.11 -3.34
C ARG A 113 -14.33 1.43 -4.47
N ASN A 114 -13.93 2.23 -5.44
CA ASN A 114 -13.22 1.77 -6.63
C ASN A 114 -11.75 2.25 -6.59
N PRO A 115 -10.83 1.53 -5.95
CA PRO A 115 -9.43 1.93 -5.88
C PRO A 115 -8.76 1.87 -7.25
N CYS A 116 -7.91 2.86 -7.54
CA CYS A 116 -7.07 2.89 -8.73
C CYS A 116 -5.66 2.37 -8.45
N LEU A 117 -5.14 2.64 -7.25
CA LEU A 117 -3.82 2.24 -6.78
C LEU A 117 -3.92 1.75 -5.33
N ILE A 118 -3.21 0.67 -5.00
CA ILE A 118 -3.03 0.19 -3.63
C ILE A 118 -1.54 0.08 -3.34
N LYS A 119 -1.08 0.57 -2.18
CA LYS A 119 0.22 0.24 -1.60
C LYS A 119 0.01 -0.78 -0.49
N ILE A 120 0.85 -1.82 -0.43
CA ILE A 120 0.87 -2.82 0.64
C ILE A 120 2.30 -2.95 1.14
N ASP A 121 2.51 -2.59 2.40
CA ASP A 121 3.79 -2.60 3.08
C ASP A 121 3.53 -2.87 4.57
N VAL A 122 3.49 -4.14 4.93
CA VAL A 122 3.03 -4.63 6.24
C VAL A 122 4.02 -5.61 6.89
N GLU A 123 5.31 -5.42 6.54
CA GLU A 123 6.43 -6.10 7.19
C GLU A 123 6.31 -7.64 7.19
N GLY A 124 5.90 -8.19 6.05
CA GLY A 124 5.84 -9.62 5.78
C GLY A 124 4.44 -10.26 5.90
N TYR A 125 3.40 -9.47 6.18
CA TYR A 125 2.03 -9.98 6.28
C TYR A 125 1.22 -9.76 4.99
N GLU A 126 1.89 -9.39 3.88
CA GLU A 126 1.31 -9.08 2.56
C GLU A 126 0.46 -10.22 2.03
N SER A 127 0.90 -11.48 2.22
CA SER A 127 0.13 -12.68 1.81
C SER A 127 -1.25 -12.73 2.47
N GLU A 128 -1.36 -12.42 3.75
CA GLU A 128 -2.64 -12.43 4.46
C GLU A 128 -3.53 -11.25 4.05
N VAL A 129 -2.95 -10.07 3.83
CA VAL A 129 -3.68 -8.92 3.28
C VAL A 129 -4.28 -9.26 1.92
N LEU A 130 -3.49 -9.86 1.01
CA LEU A 130 -3.95 -10.24 -0.33
C LEU A 130 -4.98 -11.38 -0.31
N LYS A 131 -4.98 -12.27 0.68
CA LYS A 131 -6.04 -13.27 0.86
C LYS A 131 -7.37 -12.61 1.25
N GLY A 132 -7.35 -11.50 1.95
CA GLY A 132 -8.53 -10.70 2.29
C GLY A 132 -8.93 -9.67 1.23
N ALA A 133 -8.41 -9.77 0.01
CA ALA A 133 -8.57 -8.81 -1.09
C ALA A 133 -9.10 -9.43 -2.40
N ASP A 134 -9.74 -10.59 -2.34
CA ASP A 134 -10.12 -11.34 -3.55
C ASP A 134 -11.13 -10.61 -4.45
N ILE A 135 -12.05 -9.83 -3.87
CA ILE A 135 -13.00 -8.99 -4.61
C ILE A 135 -12.26 -7.77 -5.18
N THR A 136 -11.45 -7.13 -4.36
CA THR A 136 -10.67 -5.94 -4.73
C THR A 136 -9.70 -6.24 -5.86
N LEU A 137 -8.99 -7.37 -5.82
CA LEU A 137 -8.06 -7.78 -6.87
C LEU A 137 -8.74 -8.03 -8.21
N LYS A 138 -10.02 -8.37 -8.23
CA LYS A 138 -10.83 -8.56 -9.46
C LYS A 138 -11.51 -7.27 -9.94
N ASN A 139 -11.48 -6.22 -9.12
CA ASN A 139 -12.08 -4.94 -9.51
C ASN A 139 -11.29 -4.30 -10.66
N HIS A 140 -11.97 -4.04 -11.79
CA HIS A 140 -11.35 -3.44 -12.97
C HIS A 140 -10.90 -1.98 -12.78
N SER A 141 -11.33 -1.28 -11.72
CA SER A 141 -10.81 0.05 -11.40
C SER A 141 -9.38 -0.01 -10.86
N LEU A 142 -8.98 -1.14 -10.25
CA LEU A 142 -7.64 -1.33 -9.72
C LEU A 142 -6.64 -1.56 -10.86
N MET A 143 -5.86 -0.54 -11.15
CA MET A 143 -4.89 -0.51 -12.25
C MET A 143 -3.48 -0.87 -11.82
N ALA A 144 -3.11 -0.57 -10.56
CA ALA A 144 -1.77 -0.88 -10.07
C ALA A 144 -1.74 -1.18 -8.57
N LEU A 145 -0.72 -1.95 -8.17
CA LEU A 145 -0.32 -2.13 -6.77
C LEU A 145 1.17 -1.80 -6.62
N ILE A 146 1.53 -1.25 -5.46
CA ILE A 146 2.91 -1.15 -4.97
C ILE A 146 3.02 -2.12 -3.80
N VAL A 147 3.84 -3.15 -3.91
CA VAL A 147 3.96 -4.19 -2.87
C VAL A 147 5.41 -4.32 -2.45
N GLU A 148 5.67 -4.29 -1.13
CA GLU A 148 6.99 -4.57 -0.60
C GLU A 148 7.22 -6.08 -0.57
N LEU A 149 8.27 -6.54 -1.27
CA LEU A 149 8.72 -7.94 -1.27
C LEU A 149 10.19 -7.98 -0.85
N ASN A 150 10.42 -8.10 0.45
CA ASN A 150 11.75 -8.06 1.06
C ASN A 150 12.13 -9.37 1.78
N GLY A 151 11.31 -10.42 1.62
CA GLY A 151 11.51 -11.72 2.26
C GLY A 151 11.11 -11.77 3.73
N SER A 152 10.55 -10.68 4.31
CA SER A 152 10.11 -10.64 5.71
C SER A 152 8.97 -11.62 6.01
N GLY A 153 8.17 -11.99 4.99
CA GLY A 153 7.10 -12.98 5.07
C GLY A 153 7.55 -14.38 5.50
N ARG A 154 8.84 -14.69 5.35
CA ARG A 154 9.41 -15.99 5.79
C ARG A 154 9.23 -16.26 7.28
N ARG A 155 9.15 -15.21 8.12
CA ARG A 155 8.85 -15.36 9.56
C ARG A 155 7.49 -15.99 9.85
N TYR A 156 6.55 -15.87 8.90
CA TYR A 156 5.20 -16.44 8.96
C TYR A 156 5.05 -17.69 8.07
N GLY A 157 6.14 -18.16 7.45
CA GLY A 157 6.11 -19.26 6.49
C GLY A 157 5.60 -18.87 5.09
N PHE A 158 5.52 -17.58 4.78
CA PHE A 158 5.11 -17.09 3.46
C PHE A 158 6.31 -16.95 2.51
N ASN A 159 6.02 -17.03 1.22
CA ASN A 159 7.00 -16.90 0.16
C ASN A 159 6.58 -15.75 -0.78
N ASP A 160 7.49 -14.85 -1.09
CA ASP A 160 7.25 -13.72 -2.00
C ASP A 160 6.80 -14.20 -3.40
N ASN A 161 7.22 -15.39 -3.82
CA ASN A 161 6.79 -15.97 -5.09
C ASN A 161 5.29 -16.29 -5.12
N ASP A 162 4.68 -16.66 -4.00
CA ASP A 162 3.24 -16.92 -3.92
C ASP A 162 2.44 -15.63 -4.10
N ILE A 163 2.96 -14.52 -3.56
CA ILE A 163 2.40 -13.16 -3.76
C ILE A 163 2.50 -12.80 -5.23
N HIS A 164 3.69 -12.96 -5.81
CA HIS A 164 3.94 -12.69 -7.22
C HIS A 164 2.98 -13.47 -8.12
N GLN A 165 2.87 -14.78 -7.93
CA GLN A 165 1.98 -15.64 -8.70
C GLN A 165 0.50 -15.23 -8.56
N LYS A 166 0.03 -14.94 -7.33
CA LYS A 166 -1.34 -14.47 -7.09
C LYS A 166 -1.64 -13.19 -7.86
N LEU A 167 -0.72 -12.23 -7.92
CA LEU A 167 -0.91 -10.97 -8.64
C LEU A 167 -0.91 -11.19 -10.17
N ILE A 168 -0.03 -12.05 -10.69
CA ILE A 168 -0.02 -12.44 -12.12
C ILE A 168 -1.36 -13.08 -12.51
N GLU A 169 -1.86 -14.03 -11.70
CA GLU A 169 -3.16 -14.70 -11.94
C GLU A 169 -4.35 -13.72 -11.93
N ASN A 170 -4.22 -12.60 -11.23
CA ASN A 170 -5.21 -11.52 -11.24
C ASN A 170 -4.97 -10.46 -12.34
N GLY A 171 -4.04 -10.73 -13.29
CA GLY A 171 -3.81 -9.91 -14.47
C GLY A 171 -2.86 -8.72 -14.26
N PHE A 172 -2.04 -8.75 -13.20
CA PHE A 172 -1.03 -7.72 -12.95
C PHE A 172 0.36 -8.22 -13.34
N ASN A 173 1.15 -7.38 -13.97
CA ASN A 173 2.54 -7.68 -14.33
C ASN A 173 3.51 -6.79 -13.55
N PRO A 174 4.70 -7.30 -13.16
CA PRO A 174 5.65 -6.58 -12.32
C PRO A 174 6.54 -5.62 -13.12
N PHE A 175 6.72 -4.41 -12.59
CA PHE A 175 7.55 -3.37 -13.16
C PHE A 175 8.36 -2.61 -12.10
N LYS A 176 9.46 -2.02 -12.55
CA LYS A 176 10.16 -0.91 -11.91
C LYS A 176 9.85 0.37 -12.67
N TYR A 177 9.88 1.48 -11.96
CA TYR A 177 9.61 2.80 -12.52
C TYR A 177 10.82 3.73 -12.33
N ASP A 178 11.20 4.42 -13.40
CA ASP A 178 12.11 5.55 -13.34
C ASP A 178 11.33 6.87 -13.44
N PRO A 179 11.26 7.67 -12.35
CA PRO A 179 10.50 8.91 -12.35
C PRO A 179 11.11 10.01 -13.21
N PHE A 180 12.39 9.95 -13.54
CA PHE A 180 13.06 10.95 -14.35
C PHE A 180 12.79 10.76 -15.84
N SER A 181 12.90 9.54 -16.33
CA SER A 181 12.56 9.20 -17.72
C SER A 181 11.07 8.88 -17.93
N ARG A 182 10.30 8.72 -16.83
CA ARG A 182 8.89 8.28 -16.83
C ARG A 182 8.68 6.97 -17.58
N SER A 183 9.60 6.03 -17.36
CA SER A 183 9.64 4.74 -18.04
C SER A 183 9.37 3.60 -17.07
N LEU A 184 8.70 2.56 -17.59
CA LEU A 184 8.46 1.29 -16.91
C LEU A 184 9.40 0.23 -17.47
N PHE A 185 10.00 -0.56 -16.59
CA PHE A 185 10.89 -1.66 -16.92
C PHE A 185 10.31 -2.95 -16.36
N SER A 186 10.02 -3.93 -17.20
CA SER A 186 9.57 -5.26 -16.76
C SER A 186 10.62 -5.92 -15.86
N VAL A 187 10.14 -6.65 -14.85
CA VAL A 187 10.99 -7.35 -13.87
C VAL A 187 10.58 -8.81 -13.85
N GLU A 188 11.52 -9.72 -14.10
CA GLU A 188 11.27 -11.17 -14.07
C GLU A 188 11.35 -11.72 -12.65
N GLU A 189 12.29 -11.23 -11.84
CA GLU A 189 12.48 -11.56 -10.43
C GLU A 189 12.87 -10.30 -9.65
N SER A 190 12.35 -10.14 -8.44
CA SER A 190 12.70 -9.01 -7.60
C SER A 190 12.69 -9.42 -6.13
N HIS A 191 13.82 -9.16 -5.48
CA HIS A 191 14.00 -9.37 -4.05
C HIS A 191 14.41 -8.05 -3.39
N ASN A 192 13.96 -7.84 -2.16
CA ASN A 192 14.34 -6.73 -1.28
C ASN A 192 13.98 -5.32 -1.79
N GLN A 193 12.79 -5.13 -2.36
CA GLN A 193 12.32 -3.80 -2.78
C GLN A 193 10.81 -3.75 -3.04
N ASN A 194 10.26 -2.53 -3.13
CA ASN A 194 8.91 -2.30 -3.64
C ASN A 194 8.84 -2.65 -5.14
N ILE A 195 7.85 -3.46 -5.51
CA ILE A 195 7.53 -3.81 -6.90
C ILE A 195 6.21 -3.13 -7.26
N ILE A 196 6.14 -2.61 -8.46
CA ILE A 196 4.93 -2.03 -9.02
C ILE A 196 4.27 -3.07 -9.93
N TYR A 197 3.11 -3.54 -9.53
CA TYR A 197 2.30 -4.47 -10.33
C TYR A 197 1.25 -3.68 -11.10
N ILE A 198 1.20 -3.84 -12.42
CA ILE A 198 0.36 -3.04 -13.32
C ILE A 198 -0.53 -3.96 -14.15
N ARG A 199 -1.83 -3.66 -14.20
CA ARG A 199 -2.82 -4.39 -14.99
C ARG A 199 -2.83 -3.96 -16.45
N ASP A 200 -2.84 -2.65 -16.69
CA ASP A 200 -2.84 -2.05 -18.04
C ASP A 200 -1.63 -1.12 -18.17
N VAL A 201 -0.62 -1.62 -18.89
CA VAL A 201 0.68 -0.93 -19.06
C VAL A 201 0.53 0.32 -19.92
N ASP A 202 -0.30 0.28 -20.97
CA ASP A 202 -0.51 1.42 -21.86
C ASP A 202 -1.22 2.56 -21.13
N PHE A 203 -2.25 2.23 -20.34
CA PHE A 203 -2.91 3.17 -19.47
C PHE A 203 -1.93 3.79 -18.45
N ALA A 204 -1.10 2.97 -17.80
CA ALA A 204 -0.11 3.46 -16.85
C ALA A 204 0.93 4.37 -17.50
N LEU A 205 1.47 3.99 -18.67
CA LEU A 205 2.42 4.79 -19.43
C LEU A 205 1.82 6.13 -19.87
N GLN A 206 0.57 6.13 -20.35
CA GLN A 206 -0.14 7.36 -20.70
C GLN A 206 -0.24 8.30 -19.49
N ARG A 207 -0.62 7.78 -18.32
CA ARG A 207 -0.75 8.57 -17.10
C ARG A 207 0.58 9.15 -16.64
N VAL A 208 1.63 8.33 -16.51
CA VAL A 208 2.91 8.81 -15.97
C VAL A 208 3.57 9.82 -16.92
N ARG A 209 3.43 9.66 -18.25
CA ARG A 209 3.97 10.60 -19.23
C ARG A 209 3.23 11.93 -19.24
N ALA A 210 1.90 11.91 -19.07
CA ALA A 210 1.05 13.10 -19.04
C ALA A 210 1.06 13.84 -17.69
N ALA A 211 1.69 13.29 -16.65
CA ALA A 211 1.74 13.92 -15.33
C ALA A 211 2.47 15.27 -15.37
N ARG A 212 1.98 16.21 -14.57
CA ARG A 212 2.65 17.51 -14.40
C ARG A 212 4.09 17.33 -13.87
N LYS A 213 4.94 18.32 -14.10
CA LYS A 213 6.25 18.36 -13.45
C LYS A 213 6.06 18.78 -11.99
N ILE A 214 6.59 17.98 -11.08
CA ILE A 214 6.60 18.32 -9.66
C ILE A 214 7.88 19.07 -9.38
N LYS A 215 7.76 20.26 -8.80
CA LYS A 215 8.92 21.04 -8.35
C LYS A 215 9.23 20.63 -6.92
N ILE A 216 10.40 20.09 -6.71
CA ILE A 216 10.97 19.94 -5.35
C ILE A 216 11.62 21.29 -5.03
N SER A 217 11.02 22.07 -4.12
CA SER A 217 11.69 23.27 -3.58
C SER A 217 12.82 22.82 -2.67
N ASN A 218 14.00 23.37 -2.90
CA ASN A 218 15.14 23.21 -1.99
C ASN A 218 14.86 24.00 -0.70
#